data_719fac981dc3e4c38ff23229a51aa7a1
#
_entry.id   719fac981dc3e4c38ff23229a51aa7a1
#
_cell.length_a   1.000
_cell.length_b   1.000
_cell.length_c   1.000
_cell.angle_alpha   90.00
_cell.angle_beta   90.00
_cell.angle_gamma   90.00
#
_symmetry.space_group_name_H-M   'P 1'
#
loop_
_entity.id
_entity.type
_entity.pdbx_description
1 polymer ?
#
loop_
_entity_poly.entity_id
_entity_poly.type
_entity_poly.pdbx_seq_one_letter_code
_entity_poly.pdbx_strand_id
1 'polypeptide(L)'
;MMSIHSAKGLEFPAVFILSVAARRFPHSEQKPVIEFPGELRKGPPAPPNIHLEEERRLFYVAMTRAREKLYVSAVGKKGKKASIFIDDLVSDPAVSAKDIESIDLEGAAQNAELSKRPARAAARSEGEAQQNLFSDPAPTPASVHPPLAEWARGAPVVPTDGKLRLSATAVETYLECPLKFKFSHLYHIPTRPQAALTFGNIMHQAVRHYFMLRKEGEVSFDDLSEFYLRSWKSAGFQDGYQEETYKKSGLSQLRGFVDRHNAVPIAAATVQMEVHFEVDLQDVVLEGRIDQITPSSPQPSSEVELVDYKTGRPRSQKDADKSTQLSVYALAARQQLGLQPRGLIFYNLTNNQPVSTVRTEKELAEVRQKILDVAQEIRRMVFPPTPGFVCRYCEFLPICPAHEEEF
;
A
#
# COMPACT_ATOMS: atom_id res chain seq x y z
N MET A 1 -0.49 -8.65 9.25
CA MET A 1 -0.04 -9.96 8.72
C MET A 1 1.25 -9.74 7.94
N MET A 2 2.29 -10.60 8.10
CA MET A 2 3.59 -10.45 7.43
C MET A 2 4.14 -11.82 7.06
N SER A 3 5.14 -11.87 6.17
CA SER A 3 5.84 -13.13 5.88
C SER A 3 6.80 -13.48 7.01
N ILE A 4 7.17 -14.77 7.12
CA ILE A 4 8.16 -15.23 8.11
C ILE A 4 9.51 -14.54 7.90
N HIS A 5 9.90 -14.31 6.65
CA HIS A 5 11.13 -13.58 6.32
C HIS A 5 11.11 -12.14 6.83
N SER A 6 9.96 -11.46 6.70
CA SER A 6 9.79 -10.09 7.18
C SER A 6 9.72 -10.00 8.71
N ALA A 7 9.42 -11.10 9.39
CA ALA A 7 9.38 -11.18 10.85
C ALA A 7 10.76 -11.45 11.49
N LYS A 8 11.80 -11.71 10.68
CA LYS A 8 13.14 -11.98 11.20
C LYS A 8 13.67 -10.79 12.00
N GLY A 9 14.08 -11.04 13.25
CA GLY A 9 14.57 -10.01 14.17
C GLY A 9 13.49 -9.25 14.95
N LEU A 10 12.20 -9.47 14.65
CA LEU A 10 11.08 -8.90 15.41
C LEU A 10 10.55 -9.94 16.41
N GLU A 11 9.92 -9.48 17.49
CA GLU A 11 9.25 -10.34 18.47
C GLU A 11 7.88 -9.77 18.81
N PHE A 12 6.91 -10.66 19.08
CA PHE A 12 5.51 -10.29 19.31
C PHE A 12 4.96 -11.02 20.53
N PRO A 13 4.08 -10.40 21.31
CA PRO A 13 3.42 -11.07 22.45
C PRO A 13 2.69 -12.35 22.01
N ALA A 14 2.01 -12.33 20.89
CA ALA A 14 1.33 -13.48 20.30
C ALA A 14 1.64 -13.62 18.80
N VAL A 15 1.85 -14.83 18.33
CA VAL A 15 2.09 -15.17 16.94
C VAL A 15 1.07 -16.21 16.46
N PHE A 16 0.48 -15.95 15.30
CA PHE A 16 -0.45 -16.86 14.62
C PHE A 16 0.19 -17.37 13.34
N ILE A 17 0.52 -18.65 13.29
CA ILE A 17 1.01 -19.32 12.08
C ILE A 17 -0.18 -20.02 11.42
N LEU A 18 -0.62 -19.50 10.28
CA LEU A 18 -1.85 -19.95 9.62
C LEU A 18 -1.59 -20.99 8.55
N SER A 19 -2.51 -21.98 8.45
CA SER A 19 -2.56 -22.96 7.37
C SER A 19 -1.32 -23.84 7.25
N VAL A 20 -0.82 -24.38 8.35
CA VAL A 20 0.31 -25.31 8.39
C VAL A 20 -0.18 -26.71 7.97
N ALA A 21 -0.23 -26.92 6.65
CA ALA A 21 -0.74 -28.16 6.03
C ALA A 21 0.27 -28.70 5.01
N ALA A 22 0.21 -29.99 4.73
CA ALA A 22 1.05 -30.66 3.74
C ALA A 22 0.95 -29.96 2.37
N ARG A 23 2.08 -29.77 1.69
CA ARG A 23 2.25 -29.07 0.40
C ARG A 23 1.98 -27.56 0.44
N ARG A 24 1.69 -27.00 1.59
CA ARG A 24 1.51 -25.55 1.77
C ARG A 24 2.56 -24.97 2.70
N PHE A 25 2.90 -25.70 3.75
CA PHE A 25 4.04 -25.40 4.60
C PHE A 25 4.46 -26.71 5.30
N PRO A 26 5.53 -27.39 4.85
CA PRO A 26 6.49 -26.97 3.82
C PRO A 26 5.90 -26.89 2.42
N HIS A 27 6.40 -25.94 1.64
CA HIS A 27 6.11 -25.87 0.21
C HIS A 27 6.69 -27.09 -0.52
N SER A 28 6.04 -27.49 -1.63
CA SER A 28 6.63 -28.50 -2.51
C SER A 28 7.89 -27.89 -3.17
N GLU A 29 8.94 -28.69 -3.25
CA GLU A 29 10.17 -28.30 -3.95
C GLU A 29 9.84 -27.95 -5.41
N GLN A 30 10.13 -26.73 -5.82
CA GLN A 30 10.01 -26.32 -7.21
C GLN A 30 11.38 -26.52 -7.88
N LYS A 31 11.42 -27.47 -8.82
CA LYS A 31 12.61 -27.62 -9.65
C LYS A 31 12.76 -26.39 -10.53
N PRO A 32 13.97 -25.80 -10.60
CA PRO A 32 14.18 -24.67 -11.49
C PRO A 32 13.92 -25.10 -12.94
N VAL A 33 13.27 -24.22 -13.72
CA VAL A 33 12.95 -24.47 -15.15
C VAL A 33 14.23 -24.67 -15.98
N ILE A 34 15.35 -24.09 -15.53
CA ILE A 34 16.69 -24.28 -16.11
C ILE A 34 17.57 -24.82 -15.00
N GLU A 35 18.01 -26.07 -15.15
CA GLU A 35 18.97 -26.66 -14.22
C GLU A 35 20.35 -25.99 -14.39
N PHE A 36 20.91 -25.52 -13.28
CA PHE A 36 22.25 -24.96 -13.29
C PHE A 36 23.26 -26.08 -13.52
N PRO A 37 24.12 -25.99 -14.59
CA PRO A 37 25.10 -27.03 -14.90
C PRO A 37 25.97 -27.37 -13.70
N GLY A 38 26.11 -28.66 -13.40
CA GLY A 38 26.84 -29.13 -12.24
C GLY A 38 28.31 -28.67 -12.22
N GLU A 39 28.91 -28.53 -13.40
CA GLU A 39 30.30 -28.10 -13.56
C GLU A 39 30.55 -26.66 -13.14
N LEU A 40 29.51 -25.83 -13.11
CA LEU A 40 29.58 -24.43 -12.68
C LEU A 40 29.27 -24.22 -11.21
N ARG A 41 28.88 -25.27 -10.50
CA ARG A 41 28.63 -25.20 -9.05
C ARG A 41 29.94 -25.16 -8.27
N LYS A 42 30.14 -24.11 -7.52
CA LYS A 42 31.24 -24.00 -6.54
C LYS A 42 30.74 -24.53 -5.20
N GLY A 43 31.34 -25.67 -4.76
CA GLY A 43 31.04 -26.28 -3.47
C GLY A 43 30.47 -27.70 -3.56
N PRO A 44 30.31 -28.39 -2.42
CA PRO A 44 29.75 -29.75 -2.39
C PRO A 44 28.29 -29.72 -2.84
N PRO A 45 27.77 -30.82 -3.43
CA PRO A 45 26.36 -30.93 -3.81
C PRO A 45 25.47 -30.72 -2.59
N ALA A 46 24.35 -30.03 -2.78
CA ALA A 46 23.39 -29.80 -1.72
C ALA A 46 22.82 -31.14 -1.21
N PRO A 47 22.62 -31.31 0.11
CA PRO A 47 21.97 -32.49 0.63
C PRO A 47 20.60 -32.71 -0.01
N PRO A 48 20.14 -33.96 -0.22
CA PRO A 48 18.88 -34.25 -0.90
C PRO A 48 17.65 -33.67 -0.20
N ASN A 49 17.75 -33.29 1.09
CA ASN A 49 16.64 -32.73 1.89
C ASN A 49 16.82 -31.23 2.19
N ILE A 50 17.71 -30.52 1.48
CA ILE A 50 18.02 -29.12 1.80
C ILE A 50 16.79 -28.24 1.82
N HIS A 51 15.87 -28.43 0.88
CA HIS A 51 14.62 -27.67 0.81
C HIS A 51 13.76 -27.87 2.08
N LEU A 52 13.61 -29.10 2.54
CA LEU A 52 12.85 -29.41 3.76
C LEU A 52 13.52 -28.82 5.01
N GLU A 53 14.86 -28.83 5.05
CA GLU A 53 15.64 -28.24 6.15
C GLU A 53 15.52 -26.71 6.17
N GLU A 54 15.47 -26.07 5.01
CA GLU A 54 15.25 -24.62 4.92
C GLU A 54 13.83 -24.25 5.36
N GLU A 55 12.80 -24.98 4.93
CA GLU A 55 11.41 -24.80 5.38
C GLU A 55 11.27 -25.04 6.89
N ARG A 56 11.99 -26.02 7.45
CA ARG A 56 12.02 -26.28 8.90
C ARG A 56 12.66 -25.11 9.67
N ARG A 57 13.73 -24.53 9.14
CA ARG A 57 14.35 -23.33 9.72
C ARG A 57 13.38 -22.13 9.69
N LEU A 58 12.63 -21.96 8.61
CA LEU A 58 11.61 -20.92 8.52
C LEU A 58 10.51 -21.15 9.57
N PHE A 59 10.04 -22.38 9.75
CA PHE A 59 9.07 -22.71 10.78
C PHE A 59 9.58 -22.41 12.18
N TYR A 60 10.82 -22.78 12.48
CA TYR A 60 11.49 -22.45 13.75
C TYR A 60 11.57 -20.92 13.95
N VAL A 61 12.00 -20.18 12.94
CA VAL A 61 12.03 -18.70 13.01
C VAL A 61 10.64 -18.13 13.31
N ALA A 62 9.59 -18.65 12.67
CA ALA A 62 8.22 -18.18 12.93
C ALA A 62 7.79 -18.44 14.38
N MET A 63 8.05 -19.65 14.90
CA MET A 63 7.72 -19.99 16.29
C MET A 63 8.45 -19.11 17.31
N THR A 64 9.75 -18.90 17.10
CA THR A 64 10.58 -18.09 18.01
C THR A 64 10.28 -16.60 17.97
N ARG A 65 9.35 -16.14 17.15
CA ARG A 65 8.86 -14.76 17.19
C ARG A 65 7.83 -14.51 18.29
N ALA A 66 7.25 -15.57 18.85
CA ALA A 66 6.30 -15.47 19.95
C ALA A 66 7.03 -15.31 21.30
N ARG A 67 6.65 -14.28 22.05
CA ARG A 67 7.14 -14.06 23.43
C ARG A 67 6.32 -14.83 24.47
N GLU A 68 5.00 -14.84 24.28
CA GLU A 68 4.05 -15.35 25.28
C GLU A 68 3.17 -16.46 24.73
N LYS A 69 2.58 -16.26 23.53
CA LYS A 69 1.60 -17.19 22.97
C LYS A 69 1.87 -17.48 21.49
N LEU A 70 1.86 -18.76 21.16
CA LEU A 70 1.97 -19.24 19.79
C LEU A 70 0.70 -20.00 19.42
N TYR A 71 0.06 -19.59 18.32
CA TYR A 71 -1.09 -20.26 17.74
C TYR A 71 -0.71 -20.84 16.37
N VAL A 72 -0.90 -22.13 16.20
CA VAL A 72 -0.63 -22.82 14.93
C VAL A 72 -1.93 -23.41 14.43
N SER A 73 -2.39 -23.00 13.25
CA SER A 73 -3.60 -23.55 12.66
C SER A 73 -3.29 -24.52 11.51
N ALA A 74 -3.91 -25.69 11.56
CA ALA A 74 -3.89 -26.67 10.49
C ALA A 74 -5.31 -26.96 10.01
N VAL A 75 -5.50 -27.15 8.70
CA VAL A 75 -6.80 -27.55 8.14
C VAL A 75 -6.82 -29.06 7.96
N GLY A 76 -7.62 -29.73 8.79
CA GLY A 76 -7.87 -31.19 8.71
C GLY A 76 -9.15 -31.51 7.95
N LYS A 77 -9.26 -31.21 6.64
CA LYS A 77 -10.36 -31.76 5.82
C LYS A 77 -10.05 -33.22 5.39
N LYS A 78 -11.07 -34.06 5.28
CA LYS A 78 -10.95 -35.42 4.71
C LYS A 78 -10.06 -35.40 3.47
N GLY A 79 -8.88 -36.06 3.54
CA GLY A 79 -7.89 -36.11 2.47
C GLY A 79 -6.75 -35.10 2.49
N LYS A 80 -6.74 -34.11 3.40
CA LYS A 80 -5.59 -33.21 3.60
C LYS A 80 -4.92 -33.54 4.93
N LYS A 81 -3.63 -33.94 4.87
CA LYS A 81 -2.82 -34.20 6.06
C LYS A 81 -2.29 -32.91 6.65
N ALA A 82 -2.17 -32.88 7.97
CA ALA A 82 -1.40 -31.84 8.64
C ALA A 82 0.04 -31.78 8.10
N SER A 83 0.73 -30.71 8.38
CA SER A 83 2.15 -30.60 8.04
C SER A 83 2.98 -31.54 8.89
N ILE A 84 4.04 -32.10 8.31
CA ILE A 84 5.07 -32.86 9.04
C ILE A 84 5.64 -32.05 10.23
N PHE A 85 5.67 -30.72 10.13
CA PHE A 85 6.17 -29.86 11.20
C PHE A 85 5.26 -29.84 12.44
N ILE A 86 3.96 -30.06 12.26
CA ILE A 86 3.04 -30.22 13.39
C ILE A 86 3.23 -31.59 14.03
N ASP A 87 3.39 -32.63 13.21
CA ASP A 87 3.63 -33.99 13.71
C ASP A 87 4.97 -34.02 14.48
N ASP A 88 6.03 -33.40 13.95
CA ASP A 88 7.34 -33.26 14.62
C ASP A 88 7.19 -32.52 15.96
N LEU A 89 6.44 -31.40 16.00
CA LEU A 89 6.26 -30.58 17.21
C LEU A 89 5.49 -31.33 18.31
N VAL A 90 4.41 -32.00 17.94
CA VAL A 90 3.55 -32.73 18.89
C VAL A 90 4.24 -34.01 19.41
N SER A 91 5.11 -34.60 18.59
CA SER A 91 5.85 -35.84 18.94
C SER A 91 7.16 -35.59 19.68
N ASP A 92 7.59 -34.32 19.81
CA ASP A 92 8.84 -33.98 20.49
C ASP A 92 8.74 -34.26 22.00
N PRO A 93 9.62 -35.13 22.56
CA PRO A 93 9.61 -35.44 23.99
C PRO A 93 9.89 -34.24 24.91
N ALA A 94 10.50 -33.17 24.37
CA ALA A 94 10.75 -31.95 25.12
C ALA A 94 9.49 -31.07 25.27
N VAL A 95 8.45 -31.33 24.46
CA VAL A 95 7.17 -30.61 24.50
C VAL A 95 6.19 -31.40 25.35
N SER A 96 5.80 -30.86 26.49
CA SER A 96 4.82 -31.50 27.36
C SER A 96 3.42 -31.39 26.75
N ALA A 97 2.63 -32.48 26.85
CA ALA A 97 1.22 -32.47 26.44
C ALA A 97 0.38 -31.42 27.21
N LYS A 98 0.87 -30.91 28.34
CA LYS A 98 0.24 -29.82 29.11
C LYS A 98 0.48 -28.43 28.50
N ASP A 99 1.47 -28.30 27.64
CA ASP A 99 1.85 -27.05 27.00
C ASP A 99 1.14 -26.87 25.63
N ILE A 100 0.40 -27.91 25.18
CA ILE A 100 -0.34 -27.89 23.91
C ILE A 100 -1.85 -27.95 24.22
N GLU A 101 -2.57 -26.91 23.87
CA GLU A 101 -4.01 -26.88 23.84
C GLU A 101 -4.50 -27.06 22.39
N SER A 102 -5.30 -28.10 22.14
CA SER A 102 -5.87 -28.37 20.82
C SER A 102 -7.32 -27.85 20.77
N ILE A 103 -7.58 -26.91 19.87
CA ILE A 103 -8.91 -26.32 19.68
C ILE A 103 -9.48 -26.79 18.36
N ASP A 104 -10.61 -27.50 18.40
CA ASP A 104 -11.36 -27.88 17.20
C ASP A 104 -12.35 -26.77 16.82
N LEU A 105 -12.04 -26.07 15.70
CA LEU A 105 -12.86 -24.97 15.20
C LEU A 105 -14.16 -25.42 14.53
N GLU A 106 -14.28 -26.67 14.08
CA GLU A 106 -15.53 -27.20 13.49
C GLU A 106 -16.59 -27.41 14.58
N GLY A 107 -16.20 -27.88 15.74
CA GLY A 107 -17.08 -27.97 16.92
C GLY A 107 -17.51 -26.60 17.47
N ALA A 108 -16.62 -25.62 17.42
CA ALA A 108 -16.90 -24.26 17.86
C ALA A 108 -17.90 -23.53 16.94
N ALA A 109 -17.83 -23.78 15.62
CA ALA A 109 -18.74 -23.19 14.64
C ALA A 109 -20.18 -23.72 14.78
N GLN A 110 -20.35 -25.00 15.06
CA GLN A 110 -21.67 -25.61 15.30
C GLN A 110 -22.31 -25.07 16.60
N ASN A 111 -21.54 -24.82 17.63
CA ASN A 111 -22.03 -24.19 18.86
C ASN A 111 -22.40 -22.72 18.68
N ALA A 112 -21.76 -22.00 17.75
CA ALA A 112 -22.09 -20.61 17.43
C ALA A 112 -23.40 -20.48 16.62
N GLU A 113 -23.78 -21.46 15.81
CA GLU A 113 -25.07 -21.46 15.09
C GLU A 113 -26.26 -21.77 16.00
N LEU A 114 -26.06 -22.55 17.06
CA LEU A 114 -27.09 -22.82 18.08
C LEU A 114 -27.40 -21.62 19.00
N SER A 115 -26.51 -20.64 19.06
CA SER A 115 -26.70 -19.42 19.86
C SER A 115 -27.52 -18.31 19.18
N LYS A 116 -27.94 -18.48 17.91
CA LYS A 116 -28.75 -17.50 17.15
C LYS A 116 -30.26 -17.61 17.38
N ARG A 117 -30.73 -18.10 18.56
CA ARG A 117 -32.14 -18.01 18.93
C ARG A 117 -32.41 -16.66 19.64
N PRO A 118 -33.53 -15.97 19.31
CA PRO A 118 -33.80 -14.64 19.89
C PRO A 118 -34.05 -14.74 21.38
N ALA A 119 -33.34 -13.90 22.15
CA ALA A 119 -33.50 -13.79 23.57
C ALA A 119 -34.87 -13.26 23.94
N ARG A 120 -35.69 -14.09 24.56
CA ARG A 120 -36.88 -13.73 25.35
C ARG A 120 -36.41 -13.30 26.71
N ALA A 121 -36.82 -12.11 27.14
CA ALA A 121 -36.46 -11.54 28.42
C ALA A 121 -36.88 -12.45 29.58
N ALA A 122 -36.00 -12.72 30.52
CA ALA A 122 -36.32 -13.14 31.88
C ALA A 122 -35.16 -12.84 32.85
N ALA A 123 -35.52 -12.14 33.84
CA ALA A 123 -35.06 -11.92 35.21
C ALA A 123 -33.72 -12.50 35.72
N ARG A 124 -33.05 -11.61 36.45
CA ARG A 124 -31.85 -11.84 37.30
C ARG A 124 -31.98 -13.03 38.24
N SER A 125 -30.90 -13.83 38.32
CA SER A 125 -30.48 -14.49 39.55
C SER A 125 -28.95 -14.48 39.61
N GLU A 126 -28.43 -14.07 40.77
CA GLU A 126 -27.02 -14.01 41.12
C GLU A 126 -26.45 -15.43 41.27
N GLY A 127 -25.23 -15.63 40.80
CA GLY A 127 -24.45 -16.83 41.14
C GLY A 127 -23.41 -17.20 40.11
N GLU A 128 -22.16 -17.07 40.54
CA GLU A 128 -20.94 -17.67 40.02
C GLU A 128 -20.32 -17.05 38.71
N ALA A 129 -19.26 -16.31 39.01
CA ALA A 129 -18.36 -15.75 38.01
C ALA A 129 -17.60 -16.84 37.23
N GLN A 130 -18.03 -17.15 36.04
CA GLN A 130 -17.17 -17.72 35.03
C GLN A 130 -16.22 -16.60 34.54
N GLN A 131 -14.94 -16.78 34.80
CA GLN A 131 -13.90 -15.92 34.28
C GLN A 131 -13.94 -15.99 32.76
N ASN A 132 -14.43 -14.94 32.11
CA ASN A 132 -14.34 -14.77 30.68
C ASN A 132 -12.87 -14.66 30.28
N LEU A 133 -12.44 -15.51 29.37
CA LEU A 133 -11.10 -15.56 28.77
C LEU A 133 -10.74 -14.26 28.02
N PHE A 134 -11.65 -13.29 27.96
CA PHE A 134 -11.53 -11.97 27.34
C PHE A 134 -11.80 -10.81 28.31
N SER A 135 -11.64 -11.03 29.61
CA SER A 135 -11.68 -9.92 30.58
C SER A 135 -10.36 -9.17 30.48
N ASP A 136 -10.43 -7.94 30.02
CA ASP A 136 -9.29 -7.03 29.93
C ASP A 136 -8.65 -6.86 31.32
N PRO A 137 -7.30 -6.91 31.43
CA PRO A 137 -6.61 -6.35 32.58
C PRO A 137 -6.84 -4.83 32.61
N ALA A 138 -6.98 -4.28 33.80
CA ALA A 138 -7.23 -2.86 34.05
C ALA A 138 -6.34 -1.95 33.17
N PRO A 139 -6.86 -0.80 32.74
CA PRO A 139 -6.24 0.00 31.68
C PRO A 139 -4.87 0.51 32.12
N THR A 140 -3.84 -0.01 31.47
CA THR A 140 -2.54 0.64 31.34
C THR A 140 -2.71 1.83 30.39
N PRO A 141 -2.05 2.97 30.62
CA PRO A 141 -2.33 4.18 29.87
C PRO A 141 -2.02 4.01 28.37
N ALA A 142 -3.05 4.20 27.57
CA ALA A 142 -3.04 4.52 26.14
C ALA A 142 -2.15 3.68 25.24
N SER A 143 -2.59 2.48 24.88
CA SER A 143 -2.31 2.00 23.53
C SER A 143 -3.27 2.73 22.54
N VAL A 144 -2.72 3.45 21.59
CA VAL A 144 -3.42 4.31 20.63
C VAL A 144 -4.22 3.49 19.58
N HIS A 145 -4.49 2.22 19.83
CA HIS A 145 -5.22 1.37 18.91
C HIS A 145 -6.59 1.02 19.49
N PRO A 146 -7.68 1.40 18.83
CA PRO A 146 -9.02 0.99 19.24
C PRO A 146 -9.14 -0.54 19.24
N PRO A 147 -9.98 -1.12 20.10
CA PRO A 147 -10.27 -2.54 20.09
C PRO A 147 -10.63 -3.04 18.68
N LEU A 148 -10.24 -4.27 18.35
CA LEU A 148 -10.47 -4.84 17.00
C LEU A 148 -11.95 -4.72 16.57
N ALA A 149 -12.88 -4.79 17.51
CA ALA A 149 -14.31 -4.62 17.27
C ALA A 149 -14.71 -3.19 16.85
N GLU A 150 -14.06 -2.16 17.38
CA GLU A 150 -14.26 -0.77 16.99
C GLU A 150 -13.61 -0.48 15.64
N TRP A 151 -12.42 -1.02 15.42
CA TRP A 151 -11.75 -0.96 14.13
C TRP A 151 -12.58 -1.65 13.04
N ALA A 152 -13.16 -2.82 13.30
CA ALA A 152 -14.02 -3.56 12.37
C ALA A 152 -15.40 -2.89 12.12
N ARG A 153 -15.91 -2.10 13.07
CA ARG A 153 -17.15 -1.34 12.90
C ARG A 153 -16.99 -0.08 12.05
N GLY A 154 -15.75 0.25 11.70
CA GLY A 154 -15.40 1.47 10.98
C GLY A 154 -15.26 2.65 11.92
N ALA A 155 -14.02 3.09 12.13
CA ALA A 155 -13.79 4.37 12.78
C ALA A 155 -14.57 5.46 12.04
N PRO A 156 -15.11 6.49 12.75
CA PRO A 156 -15.78 7.58 12.08
C PRO A 156 -14.82 8.21 11.07
N VAL A 157 -15.23 8.23 9.81
CA VAL A 157 -14.45 8.76 8.68
C VAL A 157 -14.32 10.28 8.78
N VAL A 158 -15.16 10.89 9.59
CA VAL A 158 -15.24 12.34 9.75
C VAL A 158 -14.33 12.76 10.89
N PRO A 159 -13.31 13.61 10.62
CA PRO A 159 -12.50 14.20 11.65
C PRO A 159 -13.32 14.95 12.70
N THR A 160 -12.73 15.25 13.84
CA THR A 160 -13.38 15.96 14.96
C THR A 160 -13.89 17.37 14.56
N ASP A 161 -13.35 17.98 13.51
CA ASP A 161 -13.79 19.26 12.94
C ASP A 161 -15.02 19.12 12.01
N GLY A 162 -15.51 17.92 11.82
CA GLY A 162 -16.67 17.62 10.97
C GLY A 162 -16.36 17.60 9.47
N LYS A 163 -15.16 17.94 9.02
CA LYS A 163 -14.77 17.95 7.60
C LYS A 163 -14.07 16.65 7.21
N LEU A 164 -14.42 16.15 6.02
CA LEU A 164 -13.75 14.99 5.44
C LEU A 164 -12.50 15.43 4.69
N ARG A 165 -11.34 14.87 5.03
CA ARG A 165 -10.08 15.15 4.34
C ARG A 165 -9.82 14.11 3.26
N LEU A 166 -9.64 14.57 2.02
CA LEU A 166 -9.45 13.71 0.86
C LEU A 166 -8.27 14.23 0.01
N SER A 167 -7.49 13.32 -0.52
CA SER A 167 -6.55 13.61 -1.61
C SER A 167 -7.18 13.31 -2.97
N ALA A 168 -6.61 13.82 -4.05
CA ALA A 168 -7.00 13.47 -5.41
C ALA A 168 -6.94 11.94 -5.63
N THR A 169 -5.88 11.30 -5.13
CA THR A 169 -5.70 9.84 -5.22
C THR A 169 -6.79 9.09 -4.42
N ALA A 170 -7.18 9.59 -3.25
CA ALA A 170 -8.25 9.01 -2.45
C ALA A 170 -9.59 9.05 -3.21
N VAL A 171 -9.90 10.19 -3.85
CA VAL A 171 -11.09 10.33 -4.70
C VAL A 171 -11.03 9.37 -5.90
N GLU A 172 -9.90 9.30 -6.60
CA GLU A 172 -9.72 8.38 -7.73
C GLU A 172 -9.86 6.92 -7.30
N THR A 173 -9.31 6.54 -6.14
CA THR A 173 -9.44 5.19 -5.58
C THR A 173 -10.90 4.84 -5.28
N TYR A 174 -11.67 5.78 -4.72
CA TYR A 174 -13.11 5.58 -4.48
C TYR A 174 -13.88 5.39 -5.79
N LEU A 175 -13.59 6.21 -6.80
CA LEU A 175 -14.22 6.14 -8.12
C LEU A 175 -13.86 4.86 -8.89
N GLU A 176 -12.66 4.33 -8.68
CA GLU A 176 -12.22 3.05 -9.24
C GLU A 176 -12.97 1.89 -8.56
N CYS A 177 -12.92 1.84 -7.23
CA CYS A 177 -13.60 0.84 -6.42
C CYS A 177 -13.80 1.36 -4.98
N PRO A 178 -15.05 1.67 -4.56
CA PRO A 178 -15.33 2.11 -3.20
C PRO A 178 -14.81 1.16 -2.11
N LEU A 179 -14.89 -0.15 -2.34
CA LEU A 179 -14.37 -1.14 -1.39
C LEU A 179 -12.84 -1.08 -1.28
N LYS A 180 -12.12 -0.85 -2.39
CA LYS A 180 -10.68 -0.62 -2.38
C LYS A 180 -10.32 0.61 -1.53
N PHE A 181 -11.07 1.69 -1.69
CA PHE A 181 -10.93 2.89 -0.85
C PHE A 181 -11.12 2.55 0.63
N LYS A 182 -12.16 1.80 0.98
CA LYS A 182 -12.42 1.37 2.36
C LYS A 182 -11.21 0.64 2.96
N PHE A 183 -10.64 -0.32 2.22
CA PHE A 183 -9.49 -1.08 2.69
C PHE A 183 -8.23 -0.24 2.83
N SER A 184 -7.94 0.63 1.85
CA SER A 184 -6.71 1.41 1.82
C SER A 184 -6.75 2.68 2.69
N HIS A 185 -7.86 3.42 2.66
CA HIS A 185 -7.96 4.75 3.27
C HIS A 185 -8.70 4.79 4.60
N LEU A 186 -9.61 3.85 4.89
CA LEU A 186 -10.30 3.78 6.17
C LEU A 186 -9.65 2.77 7.11
N TYR A 187 -9.41 1.57 6.60
CA TYR A 187 -8.82 0.50 7.41
C TYR A 187 -7.30 0.52 7.39
N HIS A 188 -6.69 1.31 6.50
CA HIS A 188 -5.24 1.39 6.35
C HIS A 188 -4.58 0.00 6.30
N ILE A 189 -5.24 -0.95 5.60
CA ILE A 189 -4.69 -2.30 5.47
C ILE A 189 -3.35 -2.20 4.74
N PRO A 190 -2.26 -2.63 5.38
CA PRO A 190 -0.94 -2.49 4.79
C PRO A 190 -0.81 -3.38 3.53
N THR A 191 -0.34 -2.78 2.46
CA THR A 191 -0.01 -3.49 1.23
C THR A 191 1.48 -3.74 1.13
N ARG A 192 1.86 -4.72 0.30
CA ARG A 192 3.28 -4.96 0.04
C ARG A 192 3.87 -3.77 -0.71
N PRO A 193 5.12 -3.38 -0.40
CA PRO A 193 5.82 -2.39 -1.20
C PRO A 193 5.80 -2.79 -2.68
N GLN A 194 5.58 -1.82 -3.55
CA GLN A 194 5.54 -2.04 -5.00
C GLN A 194 6.73 -1.35 -5.65
N ALA A 195 7.45 -2.06 -6.53
CA ALA A 195 8.60 -1.54 -7.25
C ALA A 195 8.31 -0.21 -7.98
N ALA A 196 7.13 -0.12 -8.61
CA ALA A 196 6.72 1.09 -9.34
C ALA A 196 6.55 2.30 -8.42
N LEU A 197 5.98 2.13 -7.22
CA LEU A 197 5.81 3.22 -6.24
C LEU A 197 7.16 3.63 -5.65
N THR A 198 8.00 2.67 -5.29
CA THR A 198 9.36 2.95 -4.79
C THR A 198 10.16 3.71 -5.83
N PHE A 199 10.17 3.25 -7.08
CA PHE A 199 10.83 3.89 -8.19
C PHE A 199 10.29 5.31 -8.45
N GLY A 200 8.96 5.47 -8.49
CA GLY A 200 8.32 6.76 -8.65
C GLY A 200 8.78 7.78 -7.62
N ASN A 201 8.76 7.40 -6.34
CA ASN A 201 9.20 8.26 -5.25
C ASN A 201 10.66 8.70 -5.37
N ILE A 202 11.56 7.79 -5.80
CA ILE A 202 12.98 8.10 -6.01
C ILE A 202 13.15 9.09 -7.18
N MET A 203 12.42 8.87 -8.28
CA MET A 203 12.44 9.76 -9.44
C MET A 203 11.93 11.16 -9.11
N HIS A 204 10.84 11.30 -8.33
CA HIS A 204 10.36 12.60 -7.86
C HIS A 204 11.39 13.32 -6.99
N GLN A 205 12.08 12.59 -6.11
CA GLN A 205 13.15 13.16 -5.30
C GLN A 205 14.32 13.65 -6.19
N ALA A 206 14.70 12.89 -7.21
CA ALA A 206 15.75 13.28 -8.14
C ALA A 206 15.37 14.54 -8.95
N VAL A 207 14.14 14.60 -9.47
CA VAL A 207 13.65 15.79 -10.16
C VAL A 207 13.64 17.03 -9.24
N ARG A 208 13.16 16.87 -8.02
CA ARG A 208 13.22 17.96 -7.03
C ARG A 208 14.66 18.41 -6.76
N HIS A 209 15.59 17.45 -6.63
CA HIS A 209 17.01 17.76 -6.41
C HIS A 209 17.60 18.49 -7.61
N TYR A 210 17.26 18.10 -8.84
CA TYR A 210 17.64 18.83 -10.05
C TYR A 210 17.28 20.31 -9.97
N PHE A 211 16.02 20.66 -9.63
CA PHE A 211 15.60 22.05 -9.54
C PHE A 211 16.22 22.81 -8.36
N MET A 212 16.64 22.11 -7.32
CA MET A 212 17.46 22.72 -6.24
C MET A 212 18.83 23.15 -6.78
N LEU A 213 19.53 22.25 -7.46
CA LEU A 213 20.84 22.54 -8.05
C LEU A 213 20.73 23.58 -9.19
N ARG A 214 19.68 23.54 -9.98
CA ARG A 214 19.46 24.42 -11.13
C ARG A 214 19.35 25.91 -10.72
N LYS A 215 19.03 26.21 -9.47
CA LYS A 215 19.03 27.59 -8.94
C LYS A 215 20.43 28.18 -8.88
N GLU A 216 21.44 27.36 -8.76
CA GLU A 216 22.85 27.77 -8.64
C GLU A 216 23.58 27.74 -10.00
N GLY A 217 22.99 27.12 -11.01
CA GLY A 217 23.58 27.02 -12.33
C GLY A 217 23.09 25.85 -13.18
N GLU A 218 23.87 25.47 -14.16
CA GLU A 218 23.65 24.30 -14.98
C GLU A 218 23.96 23.03 -14.20
N VAL A 219 23.07 22.05 -14.30
CA VAL A 219 23.17 20.80 -13.53
C VAL A 219 23.89 19.75 -14.37
N SER A 220 24.96 19.15 -13.85
CA SER A 220 25.59 18.01 -14.49
C SER A 220 24.76 16.75 -14.27
N PHE A 221 24.79 15.84 -15.26
CA PHE A 221 24.15 14.55 -15.09
C PHE A 221 24.83 13.72 -13.98
N ASP A 222 26.13 13.88 -13.78
CA ASP A 222 26.88 13.10 -12.80
C ASP A 222 26.43 13.44 -11.37
N ASP A 223 26.21 14.73 -11.06
CA ASP A 223 25.70 15.14 -9.74
C ASP A 223 24.30 14.58 -9.48
N LEU A 224 23.42 14.61 -10.48
CA LEU A 224 22.07 14.07 -10.35
C LEU A 224 22.07 12.54 -10.24
N SER A 225 22.92 11.86 -10.99
CA SER A 225 23.05 10.40 -10.96
C SER A 225 23.60 9.90 -9.63
N GLU A 226 24.57 10.61 -9.04
CA GLU A 226 25.09 10.30 -7.71
C GLU A 226 23.98 10.40 -6.65
N PHE A 227 23.21 11.52 -6.69
CA PHE A 227 22.07 11.69 -5.79
C PHE A 227 21.04 10.56 -5.95
N TYR A 228 20.68 10.22 -7.19
CA TYR A 228 19.73 9.15 -7.50
C TYR A 228 20.17 7.80 -6.93
N LEU A 229 21.42 7.41 -7.17
CA LEU A 229 21.96 6.14 -6.67
C LEU A 229 22.05 6.10 -5.15
N ARG A 230 22.45 7.19 -4.52
CA ARG A 230 22.51 7.32 -3.04
C ARG A 230 21.10 7.26 -2.40
N SER A 231 20.09 7.77 -3.09
CA SER A 231 18.69 7.78 -2.62
C SER A 231 17.95 6.47 -2.89
N TRP A 232 18.62 5.51 -3.51
CA TRP A 232 17.98 4.25 -3.92
C TRP A 232 17.51 3.42 -2.72
N LYS A 233 16.33 2.81 -2.86
CA LYS A 233 15.72 1.91 -1.89
C LYS A 233 15.32 0.61 -2.58
N SER A 234 15.79 -0.52 -2.05
CA SER A 234 15.53 -1.87 -2.60
C SER A 234 14.22 -2.48 -2.06
N ALA A 235 13.14 -1.70 -2.01
CA ALA A 235 11.86 -2.16 -1.50
C ALA A 235 10.84 -2.38 -2.62
N GLY A 236 10.20 -3.54 -2.61
CA GLY A 236 9.10 -3.86 -3.55
C GLY A 236 9.54 -4.49 -4.87
N PHE A 237 10.84 -4.65 -5.11
CA PHE A 237 11.33 -5.38 -6.28
C PHE A 237 11.24 -6.89 -6.05
N GLN A 238 10.92 -7.63 -7.10
CA GLN A 238 10.77 -9.10 -7.05
C GLN A 238 12.12 -9.79 -6.87
N ASP A 239 13.12 -9.27 -7.58
CA ASP A 239 14.50 -9.79 -7.58
C ASP A 239 15.52 -8.70 -7.94
N GLY A 240 16.81 -9.05 -7.85
CA GLY A 240 17.89 -8.12 -8.18
C GLY A 240 17.95 -7.74 -9.67
N TYR A 241 17.44 -8.59 -10.57
CA TYR A 241 17.40 -8.28 -12.00
C TYR A 241 16.37 -7.19 -12.30
N GLN A 242 15.17 -7.30 -11.71
CA GLN A 242 14.15 -6.26 -11.81
C GLN A 242 14.65 -4.95 -11.22
N GLU A 243 15.27 -5.00 -10.04
CA GLU A 243 15.84 -3.82 -9.38
C GLU A 243 16.88 -3.12 -10.25
N GLU A 244 17.82 -3.87 -10.83
CA GLU A 244 18.86 -3.32 -11.68
C GLU A 244 18.29 -2.74 -13.00
N THR A 245 17.23 -3.36 -13.54
CA THR A 245 16.50 -2.85 -14.70
C THR A 245 15.88 -1.49 -14.42
N TYR A 246 15.23 -1.33 -13.26
CA TYR A 246 14.67 -0.05 -12.85
C TYR A 246 15.76 1.00 -12.62
N LYS A 247 16.90 0.64 -12.00
CA LYS A 247 18.05 1.56 -11.81
C LYS A 247 18.55 2.11 -13.14
N LYS A 248 18.80 1.23 -14.11
CA LYS A 248 19.28 1.63 -15.45
C LYS A 248 18.25 2.48 -16.17
N SER A 249 16.99 2.10 -16.10
CA SER A 249 15.90 2.88 -16.70
C SER A 249 15.82 4.29 -16.10
N GLY A 250 15.94 4.42 -14.78
CA GLY A 250 15.92 5.72 -14.11
C GLY A 250 17.09 6.62 -14.51
N LEU A 251 18.30 6.08 -14.58
CA LEU A 251 19.47 6.82 -15.05
C LEU A 251 19.28 7.33 -16.48
N SER A 252 18.74 6.49 -17.39
CA SER A 252 18.46 6.89 -18.76
C SER A 252 17.40 8.00 -18.84
N GLN A 253 16.33 7.88 -18.05
CA GLN A 253 15.27 8.90 -17.96
C GLN A 253 15.79 10.23 -17.43
N LEU A 254 16.63 10.20 -16.37
CA LEU A 254 17.22 11.39 -15.79
C LEU A 254 18.24 12.06 -16.71
N ARG A 255 18.99 11.29 -17.50
CA ARG A 255 19.89 11.89 -18.52
C ARG A 255 19.09 12.69 -19.55
N GLY A 256 18.07 12.10 -20.14
CA GLY A 256 17.21 12.84 -21.08
C GLY A 256 16.48 14.02 -20.43
N PHE A 257 16.18 13.94 -19.12
CA PHE A 257 15.59 15.03 -18.37
C PHE A 257 16.56 16.20 -18.22
N VAL A 258 17.82 15.94 -17.82
CA VAL A 258 18.88 16.94 -17.68
C VAL A 258 19.16 17.62 -19.02
N ASP A 259 19.37 16.83 -20.08
CA ASP A 259 19.67 17.35 -21.43
C ASP A 259 18.57 18.30 -21.92
N ARG A 260 17.30 17.92 -21.72
CA ARG A 260 16.16 18.73 -22.12
C ARG A 260 16.02 20.02 -21.31
N HIS A 261 16.17 19.93 -19.98
CA HIS A 261 15.93 21.08 -19.12
C HIS A 261 17.11 22.05 -19.05
N ASN A 262 18.32 21.58 -19.28
CA ASN A 262 19.48 22.46 -19.43
C ASN A 262 19.42 23.27 -20.74
N ALA A 263 18.83 22.70 -21.80
CA ALA A 263 18.67 23.37 -23.10
C ALA A 263 17.67 24.54 -23.07
N VAL A 264 16.80 24.60 -22.05
CA VAL A 264 15.77 25.64 -21.94
C VAL A 264 16.18 26.62 -20.83
N PRO A 265 16.27 27.94 -21.12
CA PRO A 265 16.46 28.95 -20.10
C PRO A 265 15.24 29.00 -19.18
N ILE A 266 15.32 28.36 -18.04
CA ILE A 266 14.29 28.44 -17.01
C ILE A 266 14.79 29.47 -15.98
N ALA A 267 13.91 30.39 -15.58
CA ALA A 267 14.12 31.18 -14.37
C ALA A 267 13.95 30.28 -13.15
N ALA A 268 14.92 29.38 -12.94
CA ALA A 268 14.85 28.31 -11.93
C ALA A 268 14.59 28.83 -10.51
N ALA A 269 14.98 30.07 -10.25
CA ALA A 269 14.72 30.75 -8.98
C ALA A 269 13.22 30.92 -8.67
N THR A 270 12.37 30.96 -9.70
CA THR A 270 10.91 31.13 -9.55
C THR A 270 10.14 29.84 -9.55
N VAL A 271 10.78 28.70 -9.84
CA VAL A 271 10.15 27.38 -9.81
C VAL A 271 9.94 26.94 -8.36
N GLN A 272 8.71 26.58 -8.03
CA GLN A 272 8.35 26.04 -6.73
C GLN A 272 8.12 24.53 -6.85
N MET A 273 8.71 23.75 -5.95
CA MET A 273 8.62 22.30 -5.93
C MET A 273 7.86 21.83 -4.69
N GLU A 274 7.05 20.77 -4.87
CA GLU A 274 6.40 20.07 -3.78
C GLU A 274 5.49 21.00 -2.93
N VAL A 275 4.69 21.84 -3.60
CA VAL A 275 3.84 22.85 -2.94
C VAL A 275 2.62 22.19 -2.32
N HIS A 276 2.52 22.23 -1.00
CA HIS A 276 1.36 21.72 -0.27
C HIS A 276 0.15 22.63 -0.44
N PHE A 277 -1.02 22.03 -0.51
CA PHE A 277 -2.28 22.75 -0.54
C PHE A 277 -3.34 22.07 0.31
N GLU A 278 -4.27 22.89 0.82
CA GLU A 278 -5.53 22.50 1.46
C GLU A 278 -6.65 23.38 0.90
N VAL A 279 -7.57 22.81 0.16
CA VAL A 279 -8.71 23.54 -0.42
C VAL A 279 -9.98 23.18 0.32
N ASP A 280 -10.63 24.17 0.89
CA ASP A 280 -11.90 23.99 1.56
C ASP A 280 -13.05 23.97 0.54
N LEU A 281 -13.72 22.84 0.44
CA LEU A 281 -14.90 22.63 -0.40
C LEU A 281 -16.13 22.35 0.48
N GLN A 282 -16.51 23.31 1.33
CA GLN A 282 -17.60 23.18 2.31
C GLN A 282 -17.29 22.12 3.37
N ASP A 283 -17.87 20.93 3.22
CA ASP A 283 -17.68 19.81 4.16
C ASP A 283 -16.44 18.95 3.89
N VAL A 284 -15.70 19.24 2.83
CA VAL A 284 -14.51 18.49 2.40
C VAL A 284 -13.31 19.41 2.36
N VAL A 285 -12.21 18.94 2.91
CA VAL A 285 -10.90 19.54 2.70
C VAL A 285 -10.14 18.68 1.71
N LEU A 286 -9.86 19.22 0.53
CA LEU A 286 -8.94 18.60 -0.41
C LEU A 286 -7.52 18.94 -0.02
N GLU A 287 -6.71 17.93 0.23
CA GLU A 287 -5.30 18.11 0.55
C GLU A 287 -4.41 17.41 -0.47
N GLY A 288 -3.22 17.94 -0.64
CA GLY A 288 -2.27 17.33 -1.55
C GLY A 288 -1.02 18.17 -1.71
N ARG A 289 -0.30 17.81 -2.76
CA ARG A 289 0.97 18.44 -3.08
C ARG A 289 1.10 18.53 -4.59
N ILE A 290 1.35 19.75 -5.09
CA ILE A 290 1.67 19.98 -6.50
C ILE A 290 3.17 19.76 -6.66
N ASP A 291 3.55 18.88 -7.58
CA ASP A 291 4.96 18.53 -7.76
C ASP A 291 5.80 19.74 -8.16
N GLN A 292 5.28 20.55 -9.13
CA GLN A 292 5.97 21.77 -9.56
C GLN A 292 4.97 22.84 -10.00
N ILE A 293 5.28 24.08 -9.64
CA ILE A 293 4.64 25.30 -10.13
C ILE A 293 5.71 26.15 -10.82
N THR A 294 5.48 26.46 -12.10
CA THR A 294 6.38 27.29 -12.90
C THR A 294 5.64 28.52 -13.39
N PRO A 295 6.15 29.75 -13.18
CA PRO A 295 5.58 30.94 -13.80
C PRO A 295 5.58 30.82 -15.33
N SER A 296 4.48 31.19 -15.97
CA SER A 296 4.34 31.18 -17.44
C SER A 296 5.12 32.30 -18.12
N SER A 297 5.59 33.28 -17.35
CA SER A 297 6.37 34.42 -17.85
C SER A 297 7.51 34.75 -16.87
N PRO A 298 8.66 35.24 -17.37
CA PRO A 298 9.74 35.77 -16.52
C PRO A 298 9.34 36.99 -15.69
N GLN A 299 8.31 37.73 -16.12
CA GLN A 299 7.77 38.88 -15.39
C GLN A 299 6.82 38.39 -14.27
N PRO A 300 6.70 39.13 -13.15
CA PRO A 300 5.75 38.81 -12.11
C PRO A 300 4.33 38.69 -12.66
N SER A 301 3.78 37.51 -12.65
CA SER A 301 2.45 37.20 -13.15
C SER A 301 1.83 36.12 -12.24
N SER A 302 0.52 36.15 -12.09
CA SER A 302 -0.21 35.08 -11.45
C SER A 302 -0.38 33.84 -12.35
N GLU A 303 0.01 33.95 -13.63
CA GLU A 303 -0.12 32.87 -14.61
C GLU A 303 0.99 31.84 -14.43
N VAL A 304 0.59 30.57 -14.29
CA VAL A 304 1.49 29.46 -13.99
C VAL A 304 1.18 28.21 -14.82
N GLU A 305 2.18 27.38 -14.96
CA GLU A 305 2.04 25.98 -15.37
C GLU A 305 2.19 25.08 -14.13
N LEU A 306 1.27 24.12 -13.99
CA LEU A 306 1.29 23.12 -12.93
C LEU A 306 1.73 21.81 -13.52
N VAL A 307 2.82 21.25 -12.99
CA VAL A 307 3.41 20.02 -13.51
C VAL A 307 3.29 18.90 -12.49
N ASP A 308 2.92 17.73 -12.98
CA ASP A 308 2.93 16.47 -12.26
C ASP A 308 3.78 15.45 -13.02
N TYR A 309 4.78 14.90 -12.34
CA TYR A 309 5.75 14.00 -12.91
C TYR A 309 5.25 12.56 -12.88
N LYS A 310 5.30 11.90 -14.04
CA LYS A 310 4.84 10.51 -14.18
C LYS A 310 5.99 9.59 -14.59
N THR A 311 6.14 8.50 -13.83
CA THR A 311 7.02 7.37 -14.17
C THR A 311 6.19 6.21 -14.74
N GLY A 312 6.81 5.27 -15.41
CA GLY A 312 6.12 4.11 -15.99
C GLY A 312 5.49 4.41 -17.34
N ARG A 313 4.27 3.89 -17.59
CA ARG A 313 3.60 4.08 -18.89
C ARG A 313 3.31 5.56 -19.12
N PRO A 314 3.77 6.14 -20.27
CA PRO A 314 3.49 7.53 -20.58
C PRO A 314 1.99 7.84 -20.64
N ARG A 315 1.59 8.92 -20.00
CA ARG A 315 0.21 9.43 -20.04
C ARG A 315 -0.08 10.04 -21.39
N SER A 316 -1.26 9.73 -21.94
CA SER A 316 -1.75 10.28 -23.19
C SER A 316 -2.49 11.62 -22.96
N GLN A 317 -2.81 12.32 -24.06
CA GLN A 317 -3.67 13.50 -24.03
C GLN A 317 -5.00 13.22 -23.35
N LYS A 318 -5.63 12.08 -23.67
CA LYS A 318 -6.88 11.65 -23.04
C LYS A 318 -6.77 11.45 -21.53
N ASP A 319 -5.62 10.94 -21.06
CA ASP A 319 -5.35 10.76 -19.62
C ASP A 319 -5.25 12.14 -18.94
N ALA A 320 -4.58 13.10 -19.56
CA ALA A 320 -4.47 14.47 -19.05
C ALA A 320 -5.82 15.20 -19.03
N ASP A 321 -6.57 15.11 -20.12
CA ASP A 321 -7.88 15.77 -20.24
C ASP A 321 -8.90 15.26 -19.21
N LYS A 322 -8.81 13.99 -18.81
CA LYS A 322 -9.72 13.36 -17.85
C LYS A 322 -9.19 13.29 -16.42
N SER A 323 -8.00 13.81 -16.17
CA SER A 323 -7.35 13.68 -14.87
C SER A 323 -8.08 14.46 -13.76
N THR A 324 -8.54 13.75 -12.74
CA THR A 324 -9.02 14.36 -11.50
C THR A 324 -7.89 15.07 -10.76
N GLN A 325 -6.69 14.48 -10.74
CA GLN A 325 -5.51 15.05 -10.07
C GLN A 325 -5.14 16.42 -10.63
N LEU A 326 -5.02 16.58 -11.96
CA LEU A 326 -4.72 17.88 -12.58
C LEU A 326 -5.83 18.90 -12.34
N SER A 327 -7.08 18.46 -12.30
CA SER A 327 -8.22 19.35 -11.98
C SER A 327 -8.18 19.81 -10.52
N VAL A 328 -7.81 18.94 -9.58
CA VAL A 328 -7.59 19.31 -8.16
C VAL A 328 -6.45 20.30 -8.03
N TYR A 329 -5.36 20.13 -8.78
CA TYR A 329 -4.26 21.11 -8.82
C TYR A 329 -4.73 22.49 -9.30
N ALA A 330 -5.56 22.53 -10.34
CA ALA A 330 -6.12 23.79 -10.85
C ALA A 330 -7.04 24.47 -9.81
N LEU A 331 -7.87 23.68 -9.10
CA LEU A 331 -8.70 24.20 -8.01
C LEU A 331 -7.83 24.78 -6.88
N ALA A 332 -6.80 24.06 -6.46
CA ALA A 332 -5.87 24.50 -5.42
C ALA A 332 -5.14 25.78 -5.80
N ALA A 333 -4.60 25.84 -7.01
CA ALA A 333 -3.90 27.03 -7.51
C ALA A 333 -4.80 28.26 -7.48
N ARG A 334 -6.06 28.15 -7.94
CA ARG A 334 -6.99 29.28 -7.99
C ARG A 334 -7.52 29.69 -6.62
N GLN A 335 -7.97 28.73 -5.82
CA GLN A 335 -8.72 29.04 -4.59
C GLN A 335 -7.83 29.35 -3.40
N GLN A 336 -6.68 28.70 -3.28
CA GLN A 336 -5.78 28.87 -2.14
C GLN A 336 -4.57 29.72 -2.49
N LEU A 337 -3.94 29.49 -3.65
CA LEU A 337 -2.68 30.13 -3.99
C LEU A 337 -2.86 31.46 -4.74
N GLY A 338 -4.07 31.79 -5.20
CA GLY A 338 -4.34 32.99 -5.99
C GLY A 338 -3.70 32.98 -7.37
N LEU A 339 -3.34 31.79 -7.89
CA LEU A 339 -2.65 31.61 -9.15
C LEU A 339 -3.64 31.26 -10.28
N GLN A 340 -3.26 31.56 -11.52
CA GLN A 340 -4.03 31.27 -12.73
C GLN A 340 -3.33 30.22 -13.59
N PRO A 341 -3.74 28.95 -13.53
CA PRO A 341 -3.14 27.90 -14.34
C PRO A 341 -3.41 28.11 -15.84
N ARG A 342 -2.35 28.35 -16.62
CA ARG A 342 -2.37 28.37 -18.09
C ARG A 342 -2.12 27.01 -18.71
N GLY A 343 -1.46 26.13 -17.98
CA GLY A 343 -1.18 24.76 -18.38
C GLY A 343 -1.22 23.82 -17.17
N LEU A 344 -1.81 22.65 -17.39
CA LEU A 344 -1.80 21.52 -16.49
C LEU A 344 -1.07 20.40 -17.19
N ILE A 345 0.07 19.97 -16.67
CA ILE A 345 1.03 19.17 -17.43
C ILE A 345 1.30 17.86 -16.72
N PHE A 346 1.08 16.74 -17.40
CA PHE A 346 1.76 15.50 -17.09
C PHE A 346 3.11 15.49 -17.78
N TYR A 347 4.19 15.47 -17.02
CA TYR A 347 5.51 15.28 -17.56
C TYR A 347 5.92 13.81 -17.46
N ASN A 348 5.96 13.14 -18.60
CA ASN A 348 6.30 11.72 -18.69
C ASN A 348 7.82 11.56 -18.65
N LEU A 349 8.39 11.16 -17.50
CA LEU A 349 9.84 10.95 -17.36
C LEU A 349 10.38 9.84 -18.26
N THR A 350 9.55 8.83 -18.54
CA THR A 350 9.94 7.67 -19.37
C THR A 350 10.41 8.06 -20.76
N ASN A 351 9.80 9.05 -21.39
CA ASN A 351 10.15 9.54 -22.72
C ASN A 351 10.48 11.04 -22.73
N ASN A 352 10.53 11.67 -21.57
CA ASN A 352 10.79 13.09 -21.38
C ASN A 352 9.87 13.99 -22.24
N GLN A 353 8.58 13.65 -22.31
CA GLN A 353 7.59 14.42 -23.05
C GLN A 353 6.50 14.97 -22.12
N PRO A 354 6.21 16.28 -22.20
CA PRO A 354 5.05 16.86 -21.55
C PRO A 354 3.77 16.59 -22.35
N VAL A 355 2.67 16.43 -21.62
CA VAL A 355 1.31 16.42 -22.16
C VAL A 355 0.51 17.46 -21.42
N SER A 356 0.13 18.52 -22.12
CA SER A 356 -0.54 19.68 -21.52
C SER A 356 -2.03 19.67 -21.80
N THR A 357 -2.79 20.13 -20.82
CA THR A 357 -4.24 20.36 -20.90
C THR A 357 -4.61 21.64 -20.13
N VAL A 358 -5.83 22.09 -20.29
CA VAL A 358 -6.41 23.20 -19.54
C VAL A 358 -7.74 22.81 -18.95
N ARG A 359 -8.27 23.59 -18.05
CA ARG A 359 -9.63 23.39 -17.50
C ARG A 359 -10.47 24.67 -17.62
N THR A 360 -11.65 24.49 -18.16
CA THR A 360 -12.69 25.51 -18.13
C THR A 360 -13.33 25.60 -16.75
N GLU A 361 -14.00 26.72 -16.45
CA GLU A 361 -14.75 26.87 -15.21
C GLU A 361 -15.82 25.78 -15.03
N LYS A 362 -16.47 25.39 -16.15
CA LYS A 362 -17.47 24.32 -16.14
C LYS A 362 -16.86 22.99 -15.71
N GLU A 363 -15.73 22.59 -16.29
CA GLU A 363 -15.05 21.33 -15.94
C GLU A 363 -14.56 21.33 -14.48
N LEU A 364 -14.10 22.46 -13.97
CA LEU A 364 -13.72 22.59 -12.56
C LEU A 364 -14.94 22.48 -11.63
N ALA A 365 -16.08 23.06 -12.02
CA ALA A 365 -17.33 22.91 -11.26
C ALA A 365 -17.84 21.46 -11.27
N GLU A 366 -17.75 20.76 -12.41
CA GLU A 366 -18.12 19.34 -12.52
C GLU A 366 -17.23 18.45 -11.64
N VAL A 367 -15.91 18.68 -11.64
CA VAL A 367 -14.98 17.92 -10.78
C VAL A 367 -15.23 18.23 -9.31
N ARG A 368 -15.48 19.49 -8.96
CA ARG A 368 -15.85 19.87 -7.59
C ARG A 368 -17.10 19.14 -7.13
N GLN A 369 -18.16 19.11 -7.95
CA GLN A 369 -19.39 18.40 -7.61
C GLN A 369 -19.13 16.89 -7.43
N LYS A 370 -18.39 16.29 -8.34
CA LYS A 370 -18.01 14.86 -8.26
C LYS A 370 -17.28 14.52 -6.95
N ILE A 371 -16.40 15.41 -6.48
CA ILE A 371 -15.70 15.23 -5.20
C ILE A 371 -16.68 15.31 -4.02
N LEU A 372 -17.61 16.25 -4.06
CA LEU A 372 -18.66 16.38 -3.03
C LEU A 372 -19.58 15.15 -2.99
N ASP A 373 -19.96 14.63 -4.16
CA ASP A 373 -20.77 13.41 -4.26
C ASP A 373 -20.05 12.20 -3.67
N VAL A 374 -18.75 12.01 -4.00
CA VAL A 374 -17.89 10.98 -3.40
C VAL A 374 -17.82 11.13 -1.88
N ALA A 375 -17.67 12.34 -1.38
CA ALA A 375 -17.62 12.60 0.05
C ALA A 375 -18.94 12.25 0.75
N GLN A 376 -20.08 12.51 0.12
CA GLN A 376 -21.38 12.13 0.65
C GLN A 376 -21.54 10.60 0.74
N GLU A 377 -21.12 9.87 -0.30
CA GLU A 377 -21.19 8.41 -0.29
C GLU A 377 -20.24 7.81 0.77
N ILE A 378 -19.04 8.38 0.94
CA ILE A 378 -18.12 7.98 2.02
C ILE A 378 -18.75 8.19 3.39
N ARG A 379 -19.43 9.33 3.61
CA ARG A 379 -20.13 9.63 4.88
C ARG A 379 -21.31 8.68 5.12
N ARG A 380 -21.99 8.27 4.07
CA ARG A 380 -23.06 7.26 4.15
C ARG A 380 -22.52 5.84 4.34
N MET A 381 -21.20 5.66 4.41
CA MET A 381 -20.55 4.36 4.53
C MET A 381 -20.87 3.41 3.36
N VAL A 382 -21.03 3.94 2.16
CA VAL A 382 -21.37 3.19 0.94
C VAL A 382 -20.07 2.77 0.24
N PHE A 383 -19.74 1.49 0.29
CA PHE A 383 -18.49 0.94 -0.26
C PHE A 383 -18.74 -0.35 -1.06
N PRO A 384 -19.56 -0.33 -2.12
CA PRO A 384 -19.74 -1.52 -2.95
C PRO A 384 -18.45 -1.86 -3.69
N PRO A 385 -18.16 -3.15 -3.92
CA PRO A 385 -17.12 -3.54 -4.85
C PRO A 385 -17.53 -3.15 -6.27
N THR A 386 -16.52 -2.81 -7.09
CA THR A 386 -16.69 -2.56 -8.52
C THR A 386 -15.83 -3.56 -9.30
N PRO A 387 -16.35 -4.78 -9.57
CA PRO A 387 -15.60 -5.81 -10.29
C PRO A 387 -15.25 -5.35 -11.70
N GLY A 388 -14.03 -5.66 -12.14
CA GLY A 388 -13.56 -5.29 -13.47
C GLY A 388 -12.12 -5.69 -13.72
N PHE A 389 -11.56 -5.25 -14.85
CA PHE A 389 -10.20 -5.57 -15.28
C PHE A 389 -9.14 -5.20 -14.22
N VAL A 390 -9.37 -4.11 -13.47
CA VAL A 390 -8.46 -3.63 -12.42
C VAL A 390 -8.33 -4.60 -11.24
N CYS A 391 -9.30 -5.50 -11.05
CA CYS A 391 -9.27 -6.49 -9.98
C CYS A 391 -8.08 -7.44 -10.10
N ARG A 392 -7.60 -7.73 -11.32
CA ARG A 392 -6.42 -8.57 -11.57
C ARG A 392 -5.13 -8.04 -10.94
N TYR A 393 -5.08 -6.74 -10.68
CA TYR A 393 -3.92 -6.05 -10.12
C TYR A 393 -4.23 -5.46 -8.75
N CYS A 394 -5.40 -5.78 -8.18
CA CYS A 394 -5.82 -5.26 -6.89
C CYS A 394 -5.11 -5.99 -5.76
N GLU A 395 -4.39 -5.26 -4.94
CA GLU A 395 -3.67 -5.76 -3.78
C GLU A 395 -4.58 -6.37 -2.71
N PHE A 396 -5.87 -5.99 -2.72
CA PHE A 396 -6.89 -6.49 -1.79
C PHE A 396 -7.72 -7.65 -2.34
N LEU A 397 -7.41 -8.14 -3.53
CA LEU A 397 -8.14 -9.26 -4.15
C LEU A 397 -8.30 -10.48 -3.22
N PRO A 398 -7.27 -10.89 -2.44
CA PRO A 398 -7.38 -12.06 -1.56
C PRO A 398 -8.40 -11.95 -0.42
N ILE A 399 -8.84 -10.71 -0.11
CA ILE A 399 -9.82 -10.43 0.97
C ILE A 399 -11.09 -9.78 0.43
N CYS A 400 -11.21 -9.67 -0.89
CA CYS A 400 -12.36 -9.04 -1.53
C CYS A 400 -13.54 -10.02 -1.58
N PRO A 401 -14.72 -9.67 -1.03
CA PRO A 401 -15.89 -10.56 -1.05
C PRO A 401 -16.42 -10.82 -2.47
N ALA A 402 -16.17 -9.91 -3.43
CA ALA A 402 -16.58 -10.10 -4.81
C ALA A 402 -15.64 -11.02 -5.63
N HIS A 403 -14.57 -11.54 -5.02
CA HIS A 403 -13.62 -12.44 -5.69
C HIS A 403 -14.21 -13.84 -5.95
N GLU A 404 -15.19 -14.25 -5.15
CA GLU A 404 -15.77 -15.60 -5.26
C GLU A 404 -16.85 -15.72 -6.35
N GLU A 405 -17.30 -14.60 -6.91
CA GLU A 405 -18.45 -14.60 -7.81
C GLU A 405 -18.11 -14.63 -9.32
N GLU A 406 -16.92 -14.26 -9.78
CA GLU A 406 -16.64 -14.16 -11.23
C GLU A 406 -15.15 -14.10 -11.62
N PHE A 407 -14.31 -15.06 -11.36
CA PHE A 407 -13.03 -15.13 -12.10
C PHE A 407 -12.56 -16.56 -12.36
#